data_6df98977daeac9d140218963851922df
#
_entry.id   6df98977daeac9d140218963851922df
#
_cell.length_a   1.000
_cell.length_b   1.000
_cell.length_c   1.000
_cell.angle_alpha   90.00
_cell.angle_beta   90.00
_cell.angle_gamma   90.00
#
_symmetry.space_group_name_H-M   'P 1'
#
loop_
_entity.id
_entity.type
_entity.pdbx_description
1 polymer ?
#
loop_
_entity_poly.entity_id
_entity_poly.type
_entity_poly.pdbx_seq_one_letter_code
_entity_poly.pdbx_strand_id
1 'polypeptide(L)'
;MKTLAIIPVKTFSQAKTRLTLPKIKKECLCKIMLEEVLITISKSKSIDNIAIVSKDECAMKLGKQFGALEIYDNDQGVNTAISLADKHLSDKGYDCSVIFPQDIPIMEPSDIDNLLSFLKSSSSVIIIPSLQFNGTNALVRCPANIMETQYDRGSYSYQLKAAKIVTQNVSVAFIRRIMLDIDDDSDLQYMIKQNEKPEFIEKVSSILS
;
A
#
# COMPACT_ATOMS: atom_id res chain seq x y z
N MET A 1 -1.86 -16.23 13.48
CA MET A 1 -0.84 -15.54 12.67
C MET A 1 -1.09 -14.04 12.86
N LYS A 2 -0.10 -13.33 13.37
CA LYS A 2 -0.19 -11.89 13.62
C LYS A 2 0.35 -11.12 12.43
N THR A 3 -0.52 -10.36 11.76
CA THR A 3 -0.21 -9.69 10.48
C THR A 3 -0.19 -8.18 10.62
N LEU A 4 0.85 -7.56 10.09
CA LEU A 4 1.03 -6.12 10.07
C LEU A 4 0.84 -5.57 8.64
N ALA A 5 -0.01 -4.57 8.47
CA ALA A 5 -0.04 -3.76 7.26
C ALA A 5 0.93 -2.59 7.38
N ILE A 6 1.85 -2.44 6.43
CA ILE A 6 2.81 -1.32 6.36
C ILE A 6 2.41 -0.42 5.20
N ILE A 7 2.21 0.87 5.47
CA ILE A 7 1.82 1.86 4.47
C ILE A 7 2.90 2.94 4.43
N PRO A 8 3.86 2.85 3.49
CA PRO A 8 4.80 3.94 3.23
C PRO A 8 4.06 5.08 2.52
N VAL A 9 4.14 6.27 3.09
CA VAL A 9 3.44 7.46 2.58
C VAL A 9 4.43 8.57 2.27
N LYS A 10 4.54 8.92 1.00
CA LYS A 10 5.31 10.07 0.55
C LYS A 10 4.61 11.36 0.94
N THR A 11 5.38 12.40 1.27
CA THR A 11 4.84 13.74 1.54
C THR A 11 3.86 14.16 0.43
N PHE A 12 2.62 14.51 0.81
CA PHE A 12 1.53 14.77 -0.15
C PHE A 12 1.88 15.85 -1.17
N SER A 13 2.59 16.90 -0.74
CA SER A 13 3.02 17.98 -1.63
C SER A 13 4.03 17.57 -2.71
N GLN A 14 4.66 16.40 -2.56
CA GLN A 14 5.64 15.84 -3.48
C GLN A 14 5.12 14.60 -4.23
N ALA A 15 3.93 14.12 -3.87
CA ALA A 15 3.30 12.96 -4.49
C ALA A 15 2.57 13.33 -5.79
N LYS A 16 2.27 12.30 -6.60
CA LYS A 16 1.41 12.40 -7.79
C LYS A 16 1.81 13.52 -8.77
N THR A 17 3.10 13.59 -9.08
CA THR A 17 3.65 14.63 -9.99
C THR A 17 3.14 14.49 -11.43
N ARG A 18 2.63 13.33 -11.83
CA ARG A 18 2.06 13.06 -13.17
C ARG A 18 0.61 13.52 -13.33
N LEU A 19 -0.09 13.86 -12.23
CA LEU A 19 -1.41 14.47 -12.30
C LEU A 19 -1.30 15.95 -12.69
N THR A 20 -2.20 16.42 -13.56
CA THR A 20 -2.25 17.83 -14.02
C THR A 20 -3.03 18.75 -13.08
N LEU A 21 -3.52 18.21 -11.96
CA LEU A 21 -4.28 18.97 -10.96
C LEU A 21 -3.44 20.05 -10.26
N PRO A 22 -4.07 21.16 -9.80
CA PRO A 22 -3.43 22.12 -8.90
C PRO A 22 -2.88 21.45 -7.65
N LYS A 23 -1.78 21.97 -7.10
CA LYS A 23 -1.09 21.39 -5.94
C LYS A 23 -2.04 21.06 -4.78
N ILE A 24 -2.89 21.99 -4.39
CA ILE A 24 -3.85 21.81 -3.31
C ILE A 24 -4.82 20.64 -3.59
N LYS A 25 -5.35 20.54 -4.82
CA LYS A 25 -6.23 19.43 -5.21
C LYS A 25 -5.50 18.09 -5.19
N LYS A 26 -4.21 18.03 -5.57
CA LYS A 26 -3.37 16.83 -5.46
C LYS A 26 -3.17 16.39 -4.01
N GLU A 27 -2.86 17.31 -3.13
CA GLU A 27 -2.70 17.03 -1.69
C GLU A 27 -4.02 16.52 -1.08
N CYS A 28 -5.15 17.13 -1.42
CA CYS A 28 -6.47 16.65 -1.01
C CYS A 28 -6.76 15.24 -1.55
N LEU A 29 -6.45 14.97 -2.81
CA LEU A 29 -6.62 13.64 -3.40
C LEU A 29 -5.75 12.59 -2.70
N CYS A 30 -4.47 12.89 -2.44
CA CYS A 30 -3.59 11.99 -1.70
C CYS A 30 -4.14 11.66 -0.30
N LYS A 31 -4.67 12.67 0.40
CA LYS A 31 -5.31 12.47 1.70
C LYS A 31 -6.54 11.57 1.61
N ILE A 32 -7.44 11.80 0.64
CA ILE A 32 -8.66 11.00 0.47
C ILE A 32 -8.29 9.55 0.08
N MET A 33 -7.31 9.35 -0.79
CA MET A 33 -6.86 8.01 -1.14
C MET A 33 -6.29 7.26 0.07
N LEU A 34 -5.43 7.90 0.86
CA LEU A 34 -4.89 7.31 2.08
C LEU A 34 -6.00 6.97 3.09
N GLU A 35 -6.97 7.86 3.28
CA GLU A 35 -8.11 7.63 4.16
C GLU A 35 -8.88 6.37 3.74
N GLU A 36 -9.17 6.22 2.43
CA GLU A 36 -9.87 5.05 1.91
C GLU A 36 -9.07 3.75 2.09
N VAL A 37 -7.77 3.78 1.87
CA VAL A 37 -6.88 2.64 2.11
C VAL A 37 -6.90 2.25 3.59
N LEU A 38 -6.80 3.23 4.50
CA LEU A 38 -6.86 2.99 5.95
C LEU A 38 -8.21 2.43 6.41
N ILE A 39 -9.33 2.98 5.90
CA ILE A 39 -10.69 2.47 6.16
C ILE A 39 -10.78 1.00 5.73
N THR A 40 -10.29 0.68 4.55
CA THR A 40 -10.35 -0.67 4.00
C THR A 40 -9.52 -1.65 4.83
N ILE A 41 -8.28 -1.29 5.16
CA ILE A 41 -7.38 -2.15 5.94
C ILE A 41 -7.93 -2.36 7.36
N SER A 42 -8.47 -1.32 7.98
CA SER A 42 -9.04 -1.42 9.35
C SER A 42 -10.27 -2.33 9.44
N LYS A 43 -10.94 -2.59 8.32
CA LYS A 43 -12.10 -3.50 8.23
C LYS A 43 -11.73 -4.93 7.83
N SER A 44 -10.49 -5.19 7.42
CA SER A 44 -10.02 -6.55 7.13
C SER A 44 -9.93 -7.37 8.40
N LYS A 45 -10.33 -8.64 8.31
CA LYS A 45 -10.25 -9.60 9.42
C LYS A 45 -8.87 -10.23 9.57
N SER A 46 -8.04 -10.05 8.56
CA SER A 46 -6.72 -10.69 8.45
C SER A 46 -5.56 -9.77 8.82
N ILE A 47 -5.84 -8.49 9.15
CA ILE A 47 -4.85 -7.51 9.59
C ILE A 47 -5.05 -7.21 11.08
N ASP A 48 -4.00 -7.40 11.87
CA ASP A 48 -4.04 -7.12 13.32
C ASP A 48 -3.65 -5.69 13.67
N ASN A 49 -2.68 -5.13 12.94
CA ASN A 49 -2.21 -3.76 13.16
C ASN A 49 -1.83 -3.09 11.84
N ILE A 50 -1.82 -1.76 11.88
CA ILE A 50 -1.38 -0.90 10.78
C ILE A 50 -0.15 -0.13 11.25
N ALA A 51 0.85 0.00 10.39
CA ALA A 51 1.96 0.93 10.55
C ALA A 51 1.96 1.92 9.39
N ILE A 52 2.00 3.20 9.69
CA ILE A 52 2.20 4.26 8.70
C ILE A 52 3.63 4.77 8.83
N VAL A 53 4.31 4.88 7.69
CA VAL A 53 5.70 5.34 7.62
C VAL A 53 5.76 6.59 6.77
N SER A 54 5.99 7.74 7.40
CA SER A 54 5.95 9.03 6.70
C SER A 54 6.65 10.12 7.50
N LYS A 55 6.97 11.22 6.85
CA LYS A 55 7.24 12.52 7.51
C LYS A 55 6.08 13.50 7.37
N ASP A 56 5.06 13.17 6.58
CA ASP A 56 3.90 14.03 6.37
C ASP A 56 2.99 14.03 7.60
N GLU A 57 2.87 15.18 8.25
CA GLU A 57 2.07 15.32 9.48
C GLU A 57 0.59 15.01 9.27
N CYS A 58 0.04 15.32 8.07
CA CYS A 58 -1.36 15.03 7.77
C CYS A 58 -1.56 13.52 7.64
N ALA A 59 -0.63 12.82 6.97
CA ALA A 59 -0.66 11.37 6.85
C ALA A 59 -0.54 10.69 8.23
N MET A 60 0.39 11.17 9.09
CA MET A 60 0.57 10.62 10.43
C MET A 60 -0.68 10.83 11.29
N LYS A 61 -1.25 12.06 11.32
CA LYS A 61 -2.50 12.35 12.04
C LYS A 61 -3.65 11.47 11.57
N LEU A 62 -3.73 11.24 10.26
CA LEU A 62 -4.76 10.36 9.69
C LEU A 62 -4.56 8.91 10.14
N GLY A 63 -3.34 8.37 10.04
CA GLY A 63 -3.01 7.04 10.52
C GLY A 63 -3.37 6.83 12.00
N LYS A 64 -3.09 7.81 12.84
CA LYS A 64 -3.43 7.79 14.27
C LYS A 64 -4.93 7.60 14.54
N GLN A 65 -5.81 8.16 13.70
CA GLN A 65 -7.27 8.00 13.83
C GLN A 65 -7.71 6.53 13.66
N PHE A 66 -6.92 5.74 12.93
CA PHE A 66 -7.13 4.30 12.70
C PHE A 66 -6.28 3.42 13.64
N GLY A 67 -5.66 4.00 14.68
CA GLY A 67 -4.82 3.26 15.62
C GLY A 67 -3.50 2.77 15.02
N ALA A 68 -3.04 3.35 13.91
CA ALA A 68 -1.79 2.96 13.28
C ALA A 68 -0.57 3.30 14.16
N LEU A 69 0.43 2.43 14.11
CA LEU A 69 1.76 2.70 14.63
C LEU A 69 2.43 3.75 13.75
N GLU A 70 2.83 4.87 14.36
CA GLU A 70 3.43 5.99 13.64
C GLU A 70 4.95 5.81 13.59
N ILE A 71 5.53 5.76 12.40
CA ILE A 71 6.98 5.65 12.18
C ILE A 71 7.42 6.84 11.33
N TYR A 72 8.20 7.72 11.92
CA TYR A 72 8.72 8.88 11.21
C TYR A 72 9.87 8.47 10.28
N ASP A 73 9.82 8.91 9.02
CA ASP A 73 10.91 8.75 8.06
C ASP A 73 11.41 10.12 7.54
N ASN A 74 12.48 10.09 6.75
CA ASN A 74 13.07 11.28 6.13
C ASN A 74 12.77 11.40 4.62
N ASP A 75 11.77 10.64 4.12
CA ASP A 75 11.37 10.65 2.68
C ASP A 75 12.51 10.21 1.74
N GLN A 76 13.32 9.24 2.19
CA GLN A 76 14.46 8.71 1.43
C GLN A 76 14.06 7.55 0.49
N GLY A 77 12.77 7.42 0.21
CA GLY A 77 12.21 6.41 -0.67
C GLY A 77 11.57 5.23 0.05
N VAL A 78 10.74 4.51 -0.71
CA VAL A 78 9.87 3.45 -0.18
C VAL A 78 10.66 2.32 0.47
N ASN A 79 11.77 1.89 -0.12
CA ASN A 79 12.61 0.82 0.43
C ASN A 79 13.17 1.19 1.81
N THR A 80 13.64 2.43 1.97
CA THR A 80 14.16 2.94 3.25
C THR A 80 13.04 3.01 4.30
N ALA A 81 11.85 3.49 3.92
CA ALA A 81 10.69 3.56 4.80
C ALA A 81 10.30 2.17 5.31
N ILE A 82 10.25 1.17 4.44
CA ILE A 82 9.91 -0.21 4.84
C ILE A 82 11.01 -0.81 5.71
N SER A 83 12.29 -0.61 5.37
CA SER A 83 13.41 -1.08 6.21
C SER A 83 13.36 -0.46 7.60
N LEU A 84 12.96 0.80 7.71
CA LEU A 84 12.78 1.49 8.99
C LEU A 84 11.63 0.85 9.79
N ALA A 85 10.50 0.54 9.13
CA ALA A 85 9.39 -0.18 9.75
C ALA A 85 9.83 -1.56 10.24
N ASP A 86 10.54 -2.32 9.42
CA ASP A 86 11.04 -3.65 9.78
C ASP A 86 11.91 -3.60 11.05
N LYS A 87 12.79 -2.60 11.17
CA LYS A 87 13.63 -2.39 12.37
C LYS A 87 12.81 -2.02 13.61
N HIS A 88 11.84 -1.09 13.48
CA HIS A 88 11.02 -0.64 14.61
C HIS A 88 10.05 -1.70 15.12
N LEU A 89 9.71 -2.66 14.29
CA LEU A 89 8.67 -3.64 14.54
C LEU A 89 9.20 -5.07 14.72
N SER A 90 10.55 -5.26 14.59
CA SER A 90 11.21 -6.57 14.71
C SER A 90 10.85 -7.32 16.00
N ASP A 91 10.75 -6.61 17.11
CA ASP A 91 10.51 -7.19 18.45
C ASP A 91 9.02 -7.24 18.83
N LYS A 92 8.11 -6.85 17.93
CA LYS A 92 6.66 -6.81 18.18
C LYS A 92 5.95 -8.13 17.92
N GLY A 93 6.67 -9.15 17.43
CA GLY A 93 6.16 -10.51 17.25
C GLY A 93 5.11 -10.63 16.14
N TYR A 94 5.29 -9.90 15.03
CA TYR A 94 4.49 -10.11 13.81
C TYR A 94 5.04 -11.30 13.03
N ASP A 95 4.12 -12.19 12.64
CA ASP A 95 4.46 -13.35 11.79
C ASP A 95 4.62 -12.94 10.34
N CYS A 96 3.73 -12.07 9.86
CA CYS A 96 3.69 -11.61 8.48
C CYS A 96 3.57 -10.09 8.37
N SER A 97 4.06 -9.53 7.27
CA SER A 97 3.79 -8.14 6.87
C SER A 97 3.15 -8.09 5.50
N VAL A 98 2.29 -7.09 5.30
CA VAL A 98 1.74 -6.73 4.00
C VAL A 98 2.03 -5.27 3.74
N ILE A 99 2.72 -4.97 2.66
CA ILE A 99 2.99 -3.61 2.23
C ILE A 99 1.90 -3.21 1.22
N PHE A 100 1.20 -2.10 1.50
CA PHE A 100 0.26 -1.47 0.58
C PHE A 100 0.68 -0.04 0.28
N PRO A 101 0.65 0.41 -0.98
CA PRO A 101 0.79 1.82 -1.28
C PRO A 101 -0.47 2.60 -0.87
N GLN A 102 -0.35 3.93 -0.77
CA GLN A 102 -1.46 4.80 -0.37
C GLN A 102 -2.49 5.08 -1.48
N ASP A 103 -2.25 4.62 -2.70
CA ASP A 103 -2.93 5.05 -3.94
C ASP A 103 -3.74 3.96 -4.64
N ILE A 104 -4.16 2.95 -3.87
CA ILE A 104 -5.07 1.87 -4.30
C ILE A 104 -6.44 1.97 -3.59
N PRO A 105 -7.17 3.10 -3.73
CA PRO A 105 -8.32 3.43 -2.89
C PRO A 105 -9.54 2.54 -3.11
N ILE A 106 -9.65 1.87 -4.27
CA ILE A 106 -10.81 1.02 -4.57
C ILE A 106 -10.70 -0.41 -4.01
N MET A 107 -9.59 -0.72 -3.35
CA MET A 107 -9.42 -1.99 -2.64
C MET A 107 -10.54 -2.19 -1.61
N GLU A 108 -11.00 -3.43 -1.45
CA GLU A 108 -12.02 -3.84 -0.49
C GLU A 108 -11.43 -4.73 0.62
N PRO A 109 -12.02 -4.78 1.83
CA PRO A 109 -11.54 -5.65 2.91
C PRO A 109 -11.43 -7.12 2.50
N SER A 110 -12.39 -7.60 1.69
CA SER A 110 -12.39 -8.96 1.16
C SER A 110 -11.22 -9.25 0.23
N ASP A 111 -10.66 -8.25 -0.46
CA ASP A 111 -9.48 -8.42 -1.29
C ASP A 111 -8.24 -8.73 -0.45
N ILE A 112 -8.12 -8.06 0.69
CA ILE A 112 -7.04 -8.29 1.66
C ILE A 112 -7.17 -9.68 2.28
N ASP A 113 -8.37 -10.04 2.73
CA ASP A 113 -8.63 -11.34 3.35
C ASP A 113 -8.36 -12.47 2.34
N ASN A 114 -8.78 -12.31 1.08
CA ASN A 114 -8.48 -13.25 0.00
C ASN A 114 -6.98 -13.34 -0.29
N LEU A 115 -6.27 -12.20 -0.37
CA LEU A 115 -4.84 -12.17 -0.57
C LEU A 115 -4.09 -12.99 0.48
N LEU A 116 -4.42 -12.79 1.75
CA LEU A 116 -3.78 -13.47 2.86
C LEU A 116 -4.18 -14.95 2.96
N SER A 117 -5.34 -15.34 2.43
CA SER A 117 -5.75 -16.75 2.35
C SER A 117 -4.85 -17.59 1.41
N PHE A 118 -4.09 -16.96 0.52
CA PHE A 118 -3.12 -17.65 -0.34
C PHE A 118 -1.81 -18.02 0.37
N LEU A 119 -1.60 -17.57 1.61
CA LEU A 119 -0.44 -17.98 2.40
C LEU A 119 -0.53 -19.48 2.73
N LYS A 120 0.44 -20.27 2.22
CA LYS A 120 0.47 -21.72 2.35
C LYS A 120 1.50 -22.20 3.38
N SER A 121 2.43 -21.35 3.78
CA SER A 121 3.48 -21.71 4.73
C SER A 121 4.00 -20.47 5.47
N SER A 122 4.72 -20.71 6.57
CA SER A 122 5.40 -19.68 7.36
C SER A 122 6.61 -19.06 6.65
N SER A 123 6.99 -19.57 5.48
CA SER A 123 8.04 -18.99 4.63
C SER A 123 7.45 -18.78 3.23
N SER A 124 6.81 -17.63 2.99
CA SER A 124 6.09 -17.34 1.76
C SER A 124 6.21 -15.87 1.37
N VAL A 125 6.22 -15.60 0.08
CA VAL A 125 6.09 -14.24 -0.47
C VAL A 125 4.98 -14.25 -1.51
N ILE A 126 4.04 -13.27 -1.43
CA ILE A 126 3.00 -13.07 -2.42
C ILE A 126 3.13 -11.66 -2.97
N ILE A 127 3.12 -11.53 -4.28
CA ILE A 127 3.29 -10.25 -4.98
C ILE A 127 2.02 -9.96 -5.78
N ILE A 128 1.47 -8.76 -5.64
CA ILE A 128 0.47 -8.23 -6.57
C ILE A 128 1.14 -7.13 -7.40
N PRO A 129 1.28 -7.31 -8.71
CA PRO A 129 1.82 -6.27 -9.58
C PRO A 129 0.82 -5.12 -9.77
N SER A 130 1.30 -3.97 -10.26
CA SER A 130 0.43 -2.98 -10.88
C SER A 130 -0.20 -3.53 -12.16
N LEU A 131 -1.25 -2.88 -12.66
CA LEU A 131 -1.94 -3.33 -13.88
C LEU A 131 -1.02 -3.45 -15.09
N GLN A 132 0.01 -2.61 -15.17
CA GLN A 132 1.00 -2.59 -16.24
C GLN A 132 2.18 -3.57 -16.02
N PHE A 133 2.20 -4.34 -14.92
CA PHE A 133 3.27 -5.26 -14.55
C PHE A 133 4.68 -4.62 -14.41
N ASN A 134 4.73 -3.31 -14.20
CA ASN A 134 5.97 -2.56 -13.99
C ASN A 134 6.18 -2.14 -12.54
N GLY A 135 5.12 -2.13 -11.73
CA GLY A 135 5.09 -1.78 -10.31
C GLY A 135 4.61 -2.94 -9.43
N THR A 136 4.64 -2.74 -8.11
CA THR A 136 4.16 -3.67 -7.09
C THR A 136 3.14 -2.95 -6.21
N ASN A 137 1.88 -3.37 -6.25
CA ASN A 137 0.77 -2.76 -5.52
C ASN A 137 0.44 -3.47 -4.20
N ALA A 138 0.90 -4.72 -4.03
CA ALA A 138 0.98 -5.33 -2.70
C ALA A 138 2.12 -6.33 -2.63
N LEU A 139 2.75 -6.41 -1.47
CA LEU A 139 3.80 -7.38 -1.16
C LEU A 139 3.53 -8.00 0.21
N VAL A 140 3.19 -9.29 0.23
CA VAL A 140 3.07 -10.08 1.47
C VAL A 140 4.40 -10.77 1.73
N ARG A 141 4.90 -10.65 2.96
CA ARG A 141 6.12 -11.30 3.42
C ARG A 141 5.83 -12.11 4.68
N CYS A 142 6.16 -13.38 4.68
CA CYS A 142 6.06 -14.28 5.81
C CYS A 142 7.34 -15.14 5.88
N PRO A 143 8.20 -14.98 6.91
CA PRO A 143 8.18 -14.01 8.01
C PRO A 143 8.11 -12.55 7.58
N ALA A 144 7.68 -11.67 8.49
CA ALA A 144 7.39 -10.25 8.20
C ALA A 144 8.53 -9.48 7.51
N ASN A 145 9.78 -9.91 7.67
CA ASN A 145 10.98 -9.31 7.08
C ASN A 145 11.83 -10.32 6.30
N ILE A 146 11.21 -11.35 5.71
CA ILE A 146 11.93 -12.44 5.00
C ILE A 146 12.85 -11.95 3.89
N MET A 147 12.59 -10.78 3.33
CA MET A 147 13.36 -10.17 2.25
C MET A 147 13.38 -8.65 2.35
N GLU A 148 14.45 -8.04 1.87
CA GLU A 148 14.49 -6.61 1.59
C GLU A 148 13.60 -6.26 0.39
N THR A 149 12.98 -5.08 0.43
CA THR A 149 12.08 -4.64 -0.62
C THR A 149 12.82 -3.94 -1.75
N GLN A 150 12.24 -3.96 -2.95
CA GLN A 150 12.81 -3.43 -4.18
C GLN A 150 11.75 -2.59 -4.93
N TYR A 151 11.39 -1.43 -4.38
CA TYR A 151 10.36 -0.54 -4.94
C TYR A 151 10.89 0.50 -5.94
N ASP A 152 12.05 0.28 -6.52
CA ASP A 152 12.56 1.11 -7.60
C ASP A 152 11.83 0.85 -8.92
N ARG A 153 12.24 1.57 -9.98
CA ARG A 153 11.62 1.43 -11.30
C ARG A 153 11.64 -0.04 -11.77
N GLY A 154 10.47 -0.57 -12.12
CA GLY A 154 10.31 -1.97 -12.50
C GLY A 154 10.22 -2.91 -11.30
N SER A 155 9.70 -2.43 -10.16
CA SER A 155 9.70 -3.10 -8.87
C SER A 155 9.16 -4.53 -8.92
N TYR A 156 8.12 -4.82 -9.72
CA TYR A 156 7.54 -6.17 -9.81
C TYR A 156 8.59 -7.24 -10.14
N SER A 157 9.41 -7.00 -11.17
CA SER A 157 10.42 -7.97 -11.59
C SER A 157 11.55 -8.14 -10.56
N TYR A 158 11.93 -7.06 -9.88
CA TYR A 158 12.95 -7.10 -8.83
C TYR A 158 12.43 -7.77 -7.55
N GLN A 159 11.20 -7.48 -7.12
CA GLN A 159 10.56 -8.18 -6.00
C GLN A 159 10.48 -9.69 -6.26
N LEU A 160 10.06 -10.09 -7.47
CA LEU A 160 9.95 -11.49 -7.84
C LEU A 160 11.31 -12.23 -7.80
N LYS A 161 12.38 -11.57 -8.27
CA LYS A 161 13.73 -12.11 -8.19
C LYS A 161 14.21 -12.24 -6.75
N ALA A 162 14.05 -11.19 -5.94
CA ALA A 162 14.44 -11.19 -4.53
C ALA A 162 13.67 -12.25 -3.72
N ALA A 163 12.37 -12.39 -3.95
CA ALA A 163 11.54 -13.41 -3.31
C ALA A 163 12.05 -14.85 -3.60
N LYS A 164 12.39 -15.15 -4.84
CA LYS A 164 12.90 -16.48 -5.25
C LYS A 164 14.25 -16.85 -4.64
N ILE A 165 15.01 -15.86 -4.14
CA ILE A 165 16.29 -16.12 -3.44
C ILE A 165 16.03 -16.61 -2.01
N VAL A 166 14.99 -16.11 -1.35
CA VAL A 166 14.76 -16.35 0.08
C VAL A 166 13.76 -17.48 0.37
N THR A 167 12.89 -17.81 -0.59
CA THR A 167 11.92 -18.91 -0.42
C THR A 167 11.52 -19.53 -1.76
N GLN A 168 11.10 -20.80 -1.72
CA GLN A 168 10.49 -21.48 -2.86
C GLN A 168 8.98 -21.22 -2.96
N ASN A 169 8.35 -20.72 -1.90
CA ASN A 169 6.92 -20.43 -1.86
C ASN A 169 6.65 -18.98 -2.29
N VAL A 170 6.88 -18.71 -3.57
CA VAL A 170 6.62 -17.42 -4.20
C VAL A 170 5.38 -17.52 -5.07
N SER A 171 4.40 -16.67 -4.82
CA SER A 171 3.17 -16.59 -5.59
C SER A 171 2.97 -15.18 -6.16
N VAL A 172 2.34 -15.11 -7.33
CA VAL A 172 1.83 -13.87 -7.90
C VAL A 172 0.31 -13.95 -7.88
N ALA A 173 -0.34 -12.99 -7.26
CA ALA A 173 -1.79 -12.92 -7.20
C ALA A 173 -2.30 -11.76 -8.07
N PHE A 174 -3.44 -11.96 -8.73
CA PHE A 174 -4.09 -10.97 -9.58
C PHE A 174 -5.43 -10.59 -8.96
N ILE A 175 -5.40 -9.61 -8.08
CA ILE A 175 -6.59 -9.02 -7.47
C ILE A 175 -6.78 -7.65 -8.09
N ARG A 176 -7.73 -7.55 -9.03
CA ARG A 176 -7.90 -6.39 -9.92
C ARG A 176 -7.94 -5.07 -9.15
N ARG A 177 -8.69 -4.98 -8.05
CA ARG A 177 -8.82 -3.72 -7.28
C ARG A 177 -7.53 -3.29 -6.58
N ILE A 178 -6.66 -4.25 -6.22
CA ILE A 178 -5.33 -3.95 -5.69
C ILE A 178 -4.36 -3.56 -6.80
N MET A 179 -4.52 -4.13 -8.01
CA MET A 179 -3.65 -3.81 -9.16
C MET A 179 -3.88 -2.41 -9.73
N LEU A 180 -4.97 -1.74 -9.35
CA LEU A 180 -5.35 -0.41 -9.85
C LEU A 180 -4.92 0.68 -8.87
N ASP A 181 -3.83 1.33 -9.19
CA ASP A 181 -3.33 2.53 -8.53
C ASP A 181 -3.68 3.79 -9.35
N ILE A 182 -3.76 4.93 -8.69
CA ILE A 182 -3.99 6.24 -9.34
C ILE A 182 -2.65 6.97 -9.41
N ASP A 183 -2.02 6.95 -10.56
CA ASP A 183 -0.73 7.60 -10.78
C ASP A 183 -0.81 8.85 -11.66
N ASP A 184 -1.72 8.89 -12.62
CA ASP A 184 -1.91 9.98 -13.57
C ASP A 184 -3.39 10.27 -13.86
N ASP A 185 -3.64 11.24 -14.74
CA ASP A 185 -5.00 11.68 -15.08
C ASP A 185 -5.83 10.58 -15.75
N SER A 186 -5.21 9.67 -16.48
CA SER A 186 -5.92 8.56 -17.15
C SER A 186 -6.41 7.53 -16.12
N ASP A 187 -5.60 7.23 -15.10
CA ASP A 187 -5.98 6.34 -14.01
C ASP A 187 -7.14 6.93 -13.21
N LEU A 188 -7.05 8.23 -12.89
CA LEU A 188 -8.09 8.95 -12.15
C LEU A 188 -9.41 8.95 -12.92
N GLN A 189 -9.39 9.28 -14.22
CA GLN A 189 -10.59 9.26 -15.07
C GLN A 189 -11.16 7.86 -15.21
N TYR A 190 -10.30 6.84 -15.35
CA TYR A 190 -10.74 5.45 -15.39
C TYR A 190 -11.48 5.07 -14.11
N MET A 191 -10.93 5.38 -12.94
CA MET A 191 -11.57 5.11 -11.64
C MET A 191 -12.92 5.80 -11.49
N ILE A 192 -13.00 7.08 -11.87
CA ILE A 192 -14.26 7.85 -11.84
C ILE A 192 -15.32 7.19 -12.76
N LYS A 193 -14.92 6.79 -13.95
CA LYS A 193 -15.82 6.16 -14.93
C LYS A 193 -16.33 4.78 -14.45
N GLN A 194 -15.47 3.97 -13.82
CA GLN A 194 -15.86 2.65 -13.32
C GLN A 194 -16.81 2.72 -12.13
N ASN A 195 -16.64 3.75 -11.29
CA ASN A 195 -17.49 4.02 -10.12
C ASN A 195 -17.68 2.79 -9.18
N GLU A 196 -16.62 1.99 -9.01
CA GLU A 196 -16.67 0.76 -8.20
C GLU A 196 -16.77 1.04 -6.69
N LYS A 197 -16.45 2.25 -6.25
CA LYS A 197 -16.56 2.72 -4.85
C LYS A 197 -17.22 4.09 -4.83
N PRO A 198 -18.55 4.18 -4.92
CA PRO A 198 -19.26 5.44 -5.13
C PRO A 198 -18.96 6.52 -4.11
N GLU A 199 -18.87 6.16 -2.82
CA GLU A 199 -18.55 7.12 -1.74
C GLU A 199 -17.16 7.77 -1.91
N PHE A 200 -16.16 6.99 -2.35
CA PHE A 200 -14.84 7.52 -2.68
C PHE A 200 -14.91 8.44 -3.90
N ILE A 201 -15.61 8.03 -4.95
CA ILE A 201 -15.74 8.81 -6.19
C ILE A 201 -16.48 10.13 -5.93
N GLU A 202 -17.48 10.15 -5.07
CA GLU A 202 -18.16 11.39 -4.66
C GLU A 202 -17.20 12.37 -3.97
N LYS A 203 -16.38 11.89 -3.01
CA LYS A 203 -15.32 12.70 -2.37
C LYS A 203 -14.34 13.26 -3.40
N VAL A 204 -13.88 12.43 -4.34
CA VAL A 204 -12.97 12.86 -5.42
C VAL A 204 -13.63 13.91 -6.31
N SER A 205 -14.88 13.69 -6.73
CA SER A 205 -15.61 14.64 -7.58
C SER A 205 -15.78 16.00 -6.93
N SER A 206 -15.99 16.04 -5.60
CA SER A 206 -16.11 17.28 -4.84
C SER A 206 -14.85 18.15 -4.81
N ILE A 207 -13.66 17.54 -4.94
CA ILE A 207 -12.40 18.30 -5.03
C ILE A 207 -12.01 18.65 -6.48
N LEU A 208 -12.56 17.94 -7.46
CA LEU A 208 -12.30 18.23 -8.89
C LEU A 208 -13.18 19.38 -9.42
N SER A 209 -14.40 19.54 -8.87
CA SER A 209 -15.26 20.70 -9.14
C SER A 209 -14.62 21.99 -8.61
#